data_1b650c8b7e05ff8edcb69a22ed23110f
#
_entry.id   1b650c8b7e05ff8edcb69a22ed23110f
#
_cell.length_a   1.000
_cell.length_b   1.000
_cell.length_c   1.000
_cell.angle_alpha   90.00
_cell.angle_beta   90.00
_cell.angle_gamma   90.00
#
_symmetry.space_group_name_H-M   'P 1'
#
loop_
_entity.id
_entity.type
_entity.pdbx_description
1 polymer ?
#
loop_
_entity_poly.entity_id
_entity_poly.type
_entity_poly.pdbx_seq_one_letter_code
_entity_poly.pdbx_strand_id
1 'polypeptide(L)'
;MAELTGIESKFFTASDFRLENGQSLPVLELAYETYGTLSPQRDNAILVVHGYTSSHHAAGRNAPGKQGRGVAEGAAGWFDGLIGPGKAIDTNRYFVVSVNALGSAHGSTGPNCKDPRTGKPYGPTFPEITMRDIVAAEKLLVDSLGLPSLVAVIGPSMGGFQSFQWAASYPGFMKAIVPSVTAPRSPGGLDRLEALQKRLASDPNWNGGWYYDNGGIARTLEEIRYETLMNYGQNEILAETMPDPKAREAAIRASAQAWSRIYDGHSMVVLRRAIGSFDITGDYAKLEGTKVLYVQSPSDKLFDIALSPGYVSDMRQAGIDVTYVELPTNKGHMASHAEAALWAPILGAFLKRLS
;
A
#
# COMPACT_ATOMS: atom_id res chain seq x y z
N MET A 1 -21.26 15.30 3.01
CA MET A 1 -21.17 13.93 3.58
C MET A 1 -20.45 14.05 4.91
N ALA A 2 -20.81 13.22 5.90
CA ALA A 2 -20.12 13.24 7.19
C ALA A 2 -18.65 12.79 7.02
N GLU A 3 -17.74 13.53 7.62
CA GLU A 3 -16.30 13.21 7.62
C GLU A 3 -16.00 12.16 8.70
N LEU A 4 -15.12 11.22 8.42
CA LEU A 4 -14.63 10.27 9.42
C LEU A 4 -13.63 10.99 10.33
N THR A 5 -13.93 11.04 11.62
CA THR A 5 -13.08 11.66 12.64
C THR A 5 -12.90 10.73 13.83
N GLY A 6 -11.93 11.01 14.67
CA GLY A 6 -11.69 10.20 15.88
C GLY A 6 -11.10 8.82 15.58
N ILE A 7 -10.42 8.66 14.44
CA ILE A 7 -9.79 7.40 14.06
C ILE A 7 -8.60 7.12 14.98
N GLU A 8 -8.41 5.87 15.36
CA GLU A 8 -7.29 5.41 16.17
C GLU A 8 -6.49 4.35 15.46
N SER A 9 -5.16 4.51 15.45
CA SER A 9 -4.24 3.44 15.06
C SER A 9 -4.21 2.36 16.12
N LYS A 10 -4.37 1.12 15.69
CA LYS A 10 -4.40 -0.10 16.50
C LYS A 10 -3.22 -0.98 16.14
N PHE A 11 -2.88 -1.92 17.01
CA PHE A 11 -1.78 -2.85 16.78
C PHE A 11 -2.25 -4.28 17.00
N PHE A 12 -1.85 -5.16 16.09
CA PHE A 12 -1.97 -6.60 16.20
C PHE A 12 -0.58 -7.18 16.44
N THR A 13 -0.45 -8.15 17.32
CA THR A 13 0.83 -8.83 17.60
C THR A 13 0.69 -10.34 17.51
N ALA A 14 1.73 -11.00 16.95
CA ALA A 14 1.89 -12.44 16.96
C ALA A 14 3.35 -12.80 17.22
N SER A 15 3.60 -13.99 17.77
CA SER A 15 4.94 -14.52 18.01
C SER A 15 5.37 -15.45 16.88
N ASP A 16 6.68 -15.57 16.67
CA ASP A 16 7.31 -16.58 15.83
C ASP A 16 6.76 -16.65 14.39
N PHE A 17 6.58 -15.48 13.77
CA PHE A 17 6.09 -15.40 12.40
C PHE A 17 7.13 -15.99 11.44
N ARG A 18 6.77 -17.11 10.80
CA ARG A 18 7.63 -17.81 9.85
C ARG A 18 7.52 -17.19 8.45
N LEU A 19 8.67 -16.88 7.86
CA LEU A 19 8.81 -16.36 6.50
C LEU A 19 8.98 -17.50 5.47
N GLU A 20 8.68 -17.19 4.22
CA GLU A 20 8.80 -18.10 3.07
C GLU A 20 10.21 -18.68 2.92
N ASN A 21 11.23 -17.87 3.23
CA ASN A 21 12.65 -18.29 3.19
C ASN A 21 13.08 -19.18 4.38
N GLY A 22 12.17 -19.56 5.26
CA GLY A 22 12.40 -20.39 6.44
C GLY A 22 12.92 -19.66 7.67
N GLN A 23 13.23 -18.37 7.58
CA GLN A 23 13.54 -17.55 8.75
C GLN A 23 12.27 -17.22 9.53
N SER A 24 12.42 -16.68 10.74
CA SER A 24 11.29 -16.21 11.54
C SER A 24 11.56 -14.86 12.18
N LEU A 25 10.49 -14.08 12.32
CA LEU A 25 10.45 -12.88 13.14
C LEU A 25 9.94 -13.29 14.53
N PRO A 26 10.70 -13.05 15.60
CA PRO A 26 10.26 -13.40 16.96
C PRO A 26 8.96 -12.69 17.36
N VAL A 27 8.77 -11.47 16.87
CA VAL A 27 7.57 -10.66 17.07
C VAL A 27 7.15 -10.06 15.74
N LEU A 28 5.92 -10.35 15.35
CA LEU A 28 5.19 -9.66 14.29
C LEU A 28 4.26 -8.65 14.95
N GLU A 29 4.39 -7.37 14.61
CA GLU A 29 3.43 -6.33 14.94
C GLU A 29 2.93 -5.71 13.63
N LEU A 30 1.61 -5.52 13.50
CA LEU A 30 1.00 -4.81 12.39
C LEU A 30 0.18 -3.65 12.92
N ALA A 31 0.48 -2.44 12.45
CA ALA A 31 -0.35 -1.27 12.67
C ALA A 31 -1.54 -1.29 11.71
N TYR A 32 -2.74 -0.96 12.19
CA TYR A 32 -3.94 -0.93 11.36
C TYR A 32 -4.98 0.07 11.89
N GLU A 33 -5.91 0.43 11.03
CA GLU A 33 -7.10 1.21 11.37
C GLU A 33 -8.35 0.48 10.90
N THR A 34 -9.49 0.83 11.49
CA THR A 34 -10.79 0.29 11.08
C THR A 34 -11.81 1.40 10.93
N TYR A 35 -12.69 1.27 9.94
CA TYR A 35 -13.76 2.23 9.65
C TYR A 35 -15.07 1.49 9.47
N GLY A 36 -16.19 2.09 9.94
CA GLY A 36 -17.50 1.47 9.90
C GLY A 36 -17.72 0.40 10.97
N THR A 37 -18.78 -0.39 10.82
CA THR A 37 -19.21 -1.39 11.80
C THR A 37 -19.25 -2.78 11.18
N LEU A 38 -18.66 -3.75 11.85
CA LEU A 38 -18.71 -5.15 11.46
C LEU A 38 -20.14 -5.69 11.66
N SER A 39 -20.69 -6.32 10.61
CA SER A 39 -22.01 -6.97 10.67
C SER A 39 -22.01 -8.12 11.68
N PRO A 40 -23.17 -8.47 12.26
CA PRO A 40 -23.29 -9.66 13.11
C PRO A 40 -22.86 -10.95 12.41
N GLN A 41 -23.07 -11.04 11.08
CA GLN A 41 -22.69 -12.16 10.23
C GLN A 41 -21.21 -12.14 9.85
N ARG A 42 -20.52 -11.01 10.10
CA ARG A 42 -19.09 -10.78 9.80
C ARG A 42 -18.73 -10.94 8.31
N ASP A 43 -19.65 -10.62 7.43
CA ASP A 43 -19.59 -10.85 5.98
C ASP A 43 -19.44 -9.56 5.15
N ASN A 44 -19.30 -8.40 5.82
CA ASN A 44 -19.23 -7.07 5.22
C ASN A 44 -17.81 -6.45 5.26
N ALA A 45 -16.77 -7.25 5.48
CA ALA A 45 -15.42 -6.72 5.64
C ALA A 45 -14.73 -6.45 4.28
N ILE A 46 -14.05 -5.29 4.18
CA ILE A 46 -13.16 -4.92 3.08
C ILE A 46 -11.78 -4.68 3.65
N LEU A 47 -10.75 -5.27 3.04
CA LEU A 47 -9.35 -5.00 3.35
C LEU A 47 -8.81 -3.95 2.38
N VAL A 48 -8.21 -2.88 2.92
CA VAL A 48 -7.53 -1.83 2.15
C VAL A 48 -6.03 -1.92 2.43
N VAL A 49 -5.24 -2.03 1.36
CA VAL A 49 -3.79 -2.23 1.43
C VAL A 49 -3.07 -1.12 0.68
N HIS A 50 -2.00 -0.59 1.27
CA HIS A 50 -1.38 0.65 0.81
C HIS A 50 -0.26 0.43 -0.22
N GLY A 51 0.09 1.50 -0.94
CA GLY A 51 1.24 1.56 -1.84
C GLY A 51 2.58 1.66 -1.08
N TYR A 52 3.67 1.51 -1.83
CA TYR A 52 5.06 1.34 -1.36
C TYR A 52 5.51 2.25 -0.20
N THR A 53 5.15 3.53 -0.22
CA THR A 53 5.62 4.53 0.76
C THR A 53 4.51 5.16 1.57
N SER A 54 3.32 4.56 1.54
CA SER A 54 2.15 4.99 2.29
C SER A 54 2.01 4.23 3.63
N SER A 55 0.90 4.40 4.30
CA SER A 55 0.63 3.84 5.63
C SER A 55 -0.78 3.26 5.70
N HIS A 56 -1.14 2.72 6.86
CA HIS A 56 -2.49 2.24 7.17
C HIS A 56 -3.53 3.35 7.33
N HIS A 57 -3.14 4.64 7.40
CA HIS A 57 -4.09 5.75 7.52
C HIS A 57 -4.76 6.01 6.16
N ALA A 58 -5.82 5.25 5.86
CA ALA A 58 -6.48 5.32 4.57
C ALA A 58 -7.60 6.36 4.49
N ALA A 59 -8.30 6.68 5.59
CA ALA A 59 -9.44 7.60 5.55
C ALA A 59 -9.64 8.37 6.85
N GLY A 60 -10.30 9.50 6.72
CA GLY A 60 -10.68 10.36 7.85
C GLY A 60 -9.49 11.05 8.49
N ARG A 61 -9.68 11.45 9.76
CA ARG A 61 -8.66 12.10 10.58
C ARG A 61 -8.52 11.40 11.92
N ASN A 62 -7.28 11.18 12.33
CA ASN A 62 -7.02 10.56 13.63
C ASN A 62 -7.48 11.47 14.78
N ALA A 63 -7.88 10.84 15.87
CA ALA A 63 -8.04 11.53 17.15
C ALA A 63 -6.68 12.10 17.61
N PRO A 64 -6.65 13.25 18.30
CA PRO A 64 -5.40 13.84 18.78
C PRO A 64 -4.57 12.84 19.59
N GLY A 65 -3.30 12.69 19.23
CA GLY A 65 -2.38 11.75 19.88
C GLY A 65 -2.64 10.26 19.61
N LYS A 66 -3.58 9.91 18.71
CA LYS A 66 -3.92 8.52 18.35
C LYS A 66 -3.47 8.12 16.95
N GLN A 67 -2.78 8.99 16.24
CA GLN A 67 -2.21 8.70 14.95
C GLN A 67 -1.10 7.64 15.05
N GLY A 68 -0.98 6.83 14.01
CA GLY A 68 0.10 5.86 13.88
C GLY A 68 1.46 6.54 13.68
N ARG A 69 2.53 5.78 13.89
CA ARG A 69 3.90 6.26 13.66
C ARG A 69 4.04 6.77 12.22
N GLY A 70 4.54 8.00 12.10
CA GLY A 70 4.78 8.64 10.80
C GLY A 70 3.52 9.15 10.10
N VAL A 71 2.37 9.12 10.73
CA VAL A 71 1.16 9.82 10.29
C VAL A 71 1.12 11.19 10.93
N ALA A 72 1.03 12.25 10.13
CA ALA A 72 0.94 13.61 10.65
C ALA A 72 -0.40 13.83 11.37
N GLU A 73 -0.38 14.55 12.49
CA GLU A 73 -1.59 14.89 13.23
C GLU A 73 -2.56 15.68 12.32
N GLY A 74 -3.82 15.27 12.31
CA GLY A 74 -4.87 15.90 11.50
C GLY A 74 -4.75 15.69 9.99
N ALA A 75 -3.80 14.89 9.51
CA ALA A 75 -3.73 14.52 8.10
C ALA A 75 -4.99 13.76 7.68
N ALA A 76 -5.47 13.99 6.46
CA ALA A 76 -6.50 13.16 5.86
C ALA A 76 -5.88 11.85 5.36
N GLY A 77 -6.63 10.76 5.44
CA GLY A 77 -6.21 9.48 4.87
C GLY A 77 -6.03 9.56 3.35
N TRP A 78 -5.09 8.77 2.82
CA TRP A 78 -4.72 8.81 1.40
C TRP A 78 -5.84 8.33 0.44
N PHE A 79 -6.85 7.62 0.94
CA PHE A 79 -8.03 7.16 0.19
C PHE A 79 -9.33 7.80 0.69
N ASP A 80 -9.22 8.92 1.43
CA ASP A 80 -10.38 9.60 2.04
C ASP A 80 -11.46 9.96 1.00
N GLY A 81 -11.10 10.25 -0.24
CA GLY A 81 -12.06 10.49 -1.32
C GLY A 81 -13.00 9.31 -1.64
N LEU A 82 -12.62 8.08 -1.27
CA LEU A 82 -13.35 6.85 -1.60
C LEU A 82 -13.97 6.15 -0.38
N ILE A 83 -13.42 6.33 0.81
CA ILE A 83 -13.85 5.65 2.04
C ILE A 83 -14.60 6.63 2.95
N GLY A 84 -15.78 6.27 3.38
CA GLY A 84 -16.57 7.09 4.32
C GLY A 84 -18.06 6.87 4.18
N PRO A 85 -18.87 7.49 5.05
CA PRO A 85 -20.32 7.40 4.99
C PRO A 85 -20.87 7.91 3.65
N GLY A 86 -21.54 7.02 2.89
CA GLY A 86 -22.12 7.32 1.58
C GLY A 86 -21.11 7.48 0.43
N LYS A 87 -19.80 7.22 0.65
CA LYS A 87 -18.77 7.19 -0.40
C LYS A 87 -18.80 5.83 -1.13
N ALA A 88 -17.88 5.62 -2.07
CA ALA A 88 -17.80 4.38 -2.86
C ALA A 88 -17.61 3.14 -1.97
N ILE A 89 -16.70 3.24 -1.00
CA ILE A 89 -16.52 2.28 0.08
C ILE A 89 -17.30 2.83 1.28
N ASP A 90 -18.60 2.55 1.28
CA ASP A 90 -19.55 3.13 2.22
C ASP A 90 -19.43 2.50 3.61
N THR A 91 -18.90 3.23 4.56
CA THR A 91 -18.73 2.77 5.95
C THR A 91 -20.03 2.59 6.73
N ASN A 92 -21.19 3.00 6.18
CA ASN A 92 -22.51 2.59 6.72
C ASN A 92 -22.85 1.13 6.37
N ARG A 93 -22.17 0.53 5.38
CA ARG A 93 -22.40 -0.82 4.88
C ARG A 93 -21.24 -1.76 5.14
N TYR A 94 -20.02 -1.26 5.00
CA TYR A 94 -18.80 -2.06 5.06
C TYR A 94 -18.00 -1.75 6.32
N PHE A 95 -17.45 -2.81 6.90
CA PHE A 95 -16.37 -2.73 7.87
C PHE A 95 -15.04 -2.75 7.13
N VAL A 96 -14.33 -1.64 7.14
CA VAL A 96 -13.07 -1.50 6.40
C VAL A 96 -11.91 -1.68 7.38
N VAL A 97 -10.96 -2.54 7.02
CA VAL A 97 -9.67 -2.70 7.70
C VAL A 97 -8.59 -2.14 6.79
N SER A 98 -7.79 -1.20 7.28
CA SER A 98 -6.60 -0.72 6.58
C SER A 98 -5.36 -1.08 7.37
N VAL A 99 -4.45 -1.83 6.77
CA VAL A 99 -3.27 -2.38 7.44
C VAL A 99 -1.97 -1.81 6.88
N ASN A 100 -0.99 -1.61 7.75
CA ASN A 100 0.37 -1.24 7.36
C ASN A 100 1.19 -2.51 7.10
N ALA A 101 1.77 -2.60 5.90
CA ALA A 101 2.49 -3.79 5.44
C ALA A 101 3.70 -4.13 6.34
N LEU A 102 3.95 -5.42 6.53
CA LEU A 102 5.19 -5.93 7.07
C LEU A 102 6.38 -5.36 6.29
N GLY A 103 7.41 -4.92 7.00
CA GLY A 103 8.60 -4.27 6.38
C GLY A 103 8.47 -2.76 6.19
N SER A 104 7.27 -2.17 6.33
CA SER A 104 7.05 -0.73 6.23
C SER A 104 7.49 0.02 7.50
N ALA A 105 7.76 1.33 7.37
CA ALA A 105 8.26 2.17 8.47
C ALA A 105 7.15 2.76 9.36
N HIS A 106 5.87 2.53 9.07
CA HIS A 106 4.75 3.21 9.71
C HIS A 106 4.07 2.41 10.84
N GLY A 107 4.86 1.70 11.65
CA GLY A 107 4.37 1.07 12.89
C GLY A 107 4.23 -0.45 12.83
N SER A 108 4.28 -1.08 11.66
CA SER A 108 4.43 -2.54 11.55
C SER A 108 5.88 -2.95 11.72
N THR A 109 6.12 -4.21 12.08
CA THR A 109 7.46 -4.80 12.16
C THR A 109 8.21 -4.54 10.86
N GLY A 110 9.35 -3.90 10.96
CA GLY A 110 10.20 -3.49 9.85
C GLY A 110 11.65 -3.28 10.30
N PRO A 111 12.55 -2.92 9.38
CA PRO A 111 13.96 -2.74 9.67
C PRO A 111 14.28 -1.73 10.78
N ASN A 112 13.46 -0.69 10.94
CA ASN A 112 13.61 0.33 11.97
C ASN A 112 13.06 -0.08 13.35
N CYS A 113 12.45 -1.27 13.46
CA CYS A 113 12.00 -1.82 14.74
C CYS A 113 13.16 -2.45 15.50
N LYS A 114 13.05 -2.51 16.83
CA LYS A 114 14.02 -3.21 17.66
C LYS A 114 13.93 -4.71 17.47
N ASP A 115 15.03 -5.35 17.13
CA ASP A 115 15.17 -6.80 17.22
C ASP A 115 15.17 -7.19 18.71
N PRO A 116 14.22 -7.99 19.20
CA PRO A 116 14.15 -8.37 20.61
C PRO A 116 15.36 -9.20 21.07
N ARG A 117 16.11 -9.80 20.14
CA ARG A 117 17.32 -10.59 20.45
C ARG A 117 18.51 -9.69 20.77
N THR A 118 18.58 -8.48 20.21
CA THR A 118 19.73 -7.57 20.34
C THR A 118 19.40 -6.27 21.04
N GLY A 119 18.12 -5.88 21.09
CA GLY A 119 17.66 -4.59 21.57
C GLY A 119 17.96 -3.39 20.66
N LYS A 120 18.60 -3.64 19.50
CA LYS A 120 18.93 -2.63 18.47
C LYS A 120 17.97 -2.73 17.29
N PRO A 121 17.85 -1.70 16.44
CA PRO A 121 17.11 -1.83 15.18
C PRO A 121 17.59 -3.04 14.37
N TYR A 122 16.67 -3.71 13.67
CA TYR A 122 17.07 -4.76 12.73
C TYR A 122 18.03 -4.23 11.67
N GLY A 123 17.74 -3.05 11.13
CA GLY A 123 18.54 -2.41 10.10
C GLY A 123 18.84 -3.33 8.91
N PRO A 124 20.11 -3.46 8.52
CA PRO A 124 20.52 -4.32 7.39
C PRO A 124 20.34 -5.83 7.68
N THR A 125 20.08 -6.24 8.93
CA THR A 125 19.87 -7.64 9.30
C THR A 125 18.39 -8.06 9.28
N PHE A 126 17.47 -7.14 8.91
CA PHE A 126 16.08 -7.51 8.71
C PHE A 126 15.97 -8.58 7.62
N PRO A 127 15.21 -9.65 7.84
CA PRO A 127 15.12 -10.73 6.87
C PRO A 127 14.53 -10.26 5.54
N GLU A 128 14.92 -10.91 4.46
CA GLU A 128 14.26 -10.72 3.17
C GLU A 128 12.82 -11.24 3.24
N ILE A 129 11.89 -10.45 2.79
CA ILE A 129 10.47 -10.81 2.73
C ILE A 129 9.95 -10.73 1.30
N THR A 130 8.92 -11.50 1.03
CA THR A 130 8.21 -11.53 -0.25
C THR A 130 6.82 -10.88 -0.13
N MET A 131 6.12 -10.72 -1.27
CA MET A 131 4.73 -10.29 -1.23
C MET A 131 3.83 -11.33 -0.54
N ARG A 132 4.20 -12.61 -0.57
CA ARG A 132 3.49 -13.68 0.15
C ARG A 132 3.65 -13.54 1.66
N ASP A 133 4.83 -13.17 2.14
CA ASP A 133 5.06 -12.91 3.57
C ASP A 133 4.21 -11.73 4.06
N ILE A 134 4.15 -10.65 3.28
CA ILE A 134 3.32 -9.47 3.61
C ILE A 134 1.86 -9.90 3.73
N VAL A 135 1.33 -10.58 2.73
CA VAL A 135 -0.06 -11.04 2.69
C VAL A 135 -0.35 -12.10 3.78
N ALA A 136 0.61 -12.96 4.10
CA ALA A 136 0.47 -13.92 5.20
C ALA A 136 0.38 -13.22 6.57
N ALA A 137 1.17 -12.17 6.78
CA ALA A 137 1.08 -11.35 7.99
C ALA A 137 -0.29 -10.64 8.10
N GLU A 138 -0.76 -10.06 7.01
CA GLU A 138 -2.10 -9.44 6.94
C GLU A 138 -3.22 -10.44 7.20
N LYS A 139 -3.07 -11.70 6.71
CA LYS A 139 -4.06 -12.77 6.97
C LYS A 139 -4.17 -13.09 8.46
N LEU A 140 -3.06 -13.11 9.19
CA LEU A 140 -3.10 -13.31 10.65
C LEU A 140 -3.88 -12.20 11.36
N LEU A 141 -3.72 -10.94 10.93
CA LEU A 141 -4.55 -9.84 11.44
C LEU A 141 -6.04 -10.07 11.13
N VAL A 142 -6.37 -10.38 9.87
CA VAL A 142 -7.75 -10.63 9.42
C VAL A 142 -8.39 -11.77 10.23
N ASP A 143 -7.64 -12.86 10.48
CA ASP A 143 -8.08 -13.98 11.29
C ASP A 143 -8.29 -13.58 12.76
N SER A 144 -7.39 -12.77 13.32
CA SER A 144 -7.52 -12.28 14.70
C SER A 144 -8.75 -11.40 14.93
N LEU A 145 -9.19 -10.70 13.87
CA LEU A 145 -10.44 -9.95 13.87
C LEU A 145 -11.67 -10.86 13.70
N GLY A 146 -11.47 -12.17 13.51
CA GLY A 146 -12.52 -13.17 13.32
C GLY A 146 -13.30 -12.99 12.02
N LEU A 147 -12.66 -12.53 10.95
CA LEU A 147 -13.29 -12.32 9.65
C LEU A 147 -13.23 -13.62 8.84
N PRO A 148 -14.36 -14.29 8.56
CA PRO A 148 -14.38 -15.58 7.86
C PRO A 148 -14.12 -15.44 6.34
N SER A 149 -14.36 -14.25 5.80
CA SER A 149 -14.16 -13.89 4.39
C SER A 149 -14.10 -12.38 4.22
N LEU A 150 -13.70 -11.93 3.03
CA LEU A 150 -13.71 -10.52 2.65
C LEU A 150 -14.64 -10.25 1.47
N VAL A 151 -15.32 -9.11 1.47
CA VAL A 151 -16.04 -8.62 0.29
C VAL A 151 -15.04 -8.29 -0.82
N ALA A 152 -13.97 -7.56 -0.46
CA ALA A 152 -12.92 -7.22 -1.41
C ALA A 152 -11.58 -6.95 -0.71
N VAL A 153 -10.48 -7.10 -1.48
CA VAL A 153 -9.16 -6.52 -1.16
C VAL A 153 -8.86 -5.42 -2.17
N ILE A 154 -8.58 -4.21 -1.69
CA ILE A 154 -8.47 -3.00 -2.52
C ILE A 154 -7.13 -2.32 -2.28
N GLY A 155 -6.36 -2.04 -3.33
CA GLY A 155 -5.12 -1.31 -3.15
C GLY A 155 -4.49 -0.78 -4.43
N PRO A 156 -3.80 0.39 -4.35
CA PRO A 156 -3.04 0.97 -5.45
C PRO A 156 -1.59 0.49 -5.45
N SER A 157 -0.96 0.43 -6.63
CA SER A 157 0.47 0.19 -6.78
C SER A 157 0.93 -1.12 -6.09
N MET A 158 1.82 -1.06 -5.11
CA MET A 158 2.17 -2.20 -4.27
C MET A 158 0.94 -2.80 -3.57
N GLY A 159 -0.05 -1.98 -3.21
CA GLY A 159 -1.34 -2.48 -2.71
C GLY A 159 -2.09 -3.32 -3.75
N GLY A 160 -1.93 -3.01 -5.03
CA GLY A 160 -2.45 -3.85 -6.10
C GLY A 160 -1.72 -5.20 -6.20
N PHE A 161 -0.40 -5.24 -5.98
CA PHE A 161 0.33 -6.50 -5.86
C PHE A 161 -0.16 -7.33 -4.68
N GLN A 162 -0.37 -6.68 -3.53
CA GLN A 162 -0.97 -7.34 -2.35
C GLN A 162 -2.37 -7.89 -2.69
N SER A 163 -3.21 -7.11 -3.38
CA SER A 163 -4.56 -7.56 -3.79
C SER A 163 -4.51 -8.80 -4.68
N PHE A 164 -3.65 -8.83 -5.69
CA PHE A 164 -3.43 -10.02 -6.52
C PHE A 164 -2.87 -11.19 -5.71
N GLN A 165 -1.88 -10.93 -4.83
CA GLN A 165 -1.30 -11.98 -4.01
C GLN A 165 -2.30 -12.57 -3.01
N TRP A 166 -3.21 -11.74 -2.46
CA TRP A 166 -4.31 -12.22 -1.61
C TRP A 166 -5.17 -13.25 -2.33
N ALA A 167 -5.60 -12.94 -3.56
CA ALA A 167 -6.41 -13.86 -4.35
C ALA A 167 -5.66 -15.15 -4.71
N ALA A 168 -4.36 -15.05 -5.03
CA ALA A 168 -3.52 -16.19 -5.35
C ALA A 168 -3.17 -17.05 -4.11
N SER A 169 -3.00 -16.43 -2.93
CA SER A 169 -2.65 -17.16 -1.69
C SER A 169 -3.86 -17.76 -0.98
N TYR A 170 -5.02 -17.11 -1.08
CA TYR A 170 -6.24 -17.50 -0.38
C TYR A 170 -7.45 -17.56 -1.31
N PRO A 171 -7.46 -18.52 -2.28
CA PRO A 171 -8.58 -18.69 -3.22
C PRO A 171 -9.91 -18.83 -2.49
N GLY A 172 -10.94 -18.11 -2.95
CA GLY A 172 -12.28 -18.16 -2.37
C GLY A 172 -12.45 -17.40 -1.04
N PHE A 173 -11.39 -16.83 -0.46
CA PHE A 173 -11.50 -16.06 0.79
C PHE A 173 -12.10 -14.67 0.58
N MET A 174 -12.01 -14.11 -0.62
CA MET A 174 -12.62 -12.84 -1.00
C MET A 174 -13.50 -12.97 -2.23
N LYS A 175 -14.56 -12.18 -2.31
CA LYS A 175 -15.45 -12.13 -3.50
C LYS A 175 -14.77 -11.39 -4.67
N ALA A 176 -13.91 -10.41 -4.37
CA ALA A 176 -13.26 -9.60 -5.39
C ALA A 176 -11.90 -9.01 -4.94
N ILE A 177 -11.13 -8.59 -5.93
CA ILE A 177 -9.98 -7.69 -5.76
C ILE A 177 -10.15 -6.43 -6.61
N VAL A 178 -9.59 -5.30 -6.12
CA VAL A 178 -9.60 -4.02 -6.83
C VAL A 178 -8.16 -3.47 -6.90
N PRO A 179 -7.31 -4.06 -7.77
CA PRO A 179 -5.97 -3.54 -8.02
C PRO A 179 -6.04 -2.28 -8.90
N SER A 180 -5.40 -1.18 -8.48
CA SER A 180 -5.36 0.06 -9.24
C SER A 180 -3.94 0.58 -9.43
N VAL A 181 -3.65 1.20 -10.57
CA VAL A 181 -2.34 1.73 -10.98
C VAL A 181 -1.20 0.74 -10.69
N THR A 182 -1.36 -0.48 -11.20
CA THR A 182 -0.52 -1.65 -10.88
C THR A 182 -0.50 -2.66 -12.04
N ALA A 183 0.16 -3.80 -11.84
CA ALA A 183 0.16 -4.91 -12.78
C ALA A 183 0.19 -6.26 -12.03
N PRO A 184 -0.15 -7.40 -12.66
CA PRO A 184 -0.04 -8.72 -12.03
C PRO A 184 1.41 -9.21 -11.88
N ARG A 185 2.38 -8.45 -12.38
CA ARG A 185 3.82 -8.67 -12.19
C ARG A 185 4.57 -7.34 -12.10
N SER A 186 5.72 -7.34 -11.44
CA SER A 186 6.54 -6.15 -11.27
C SER A 186 7.19 -5.72 -12.58
N PRO A 187 7.06 -4.45 -13.00
CA PRO A 187 7.85 -3.93 -14.12
C PRO A 187 9.30 -3.66 -13.67
N GLY A 188 10.27 -4.16 -14.44
CA GLY A 188 11.69 -3.90 -14.23
C GLY A 188 12.36 -4.69 -13.10
N GLY A 189 11.71 -5.71 -12.53
CA GLY A 189 12.31 -6.71 -11.66
C GLY A 189 13.18 -6.12 -10.52
N LEU A 190 14.35 -6.74 -10.29
CA LEU A 190 15.28 -6.35 -9.22
C LEU A 190 16.28 -5.25 -9.62
N ASP A 191 16.37 -4.83 -10.88
CA ASP A 191 17.33 -3.78 -11.32
C ASP A 191 17.13 -2.48 -10.56
N ARG A 192 15.86 -2.12 -10.31
CA ARG A 192 15.53 -0.93 -9.52
C ARG A 192 15.88 -1.07 -8.04
N LEU A 193 16.01 -2.28 -7.51
CA LEU A 193 16.50 -2.53 -6.16
C LEU A 193 17.99 -2.22 -6.06
N GLU A 194 18.79 -2.72 -7.00
CA GLU A 194 20.24 -2.46 -7.03
C GLU A 194 20.54 -0.97 -7.13
N ALA A 195 19.82 -0.25 -8.02
CA ALA A 195 19.96 1.20 -8.14
C ALA A 195 19.62 1.93 -6.82
N LEU A 196 18.57 1.53 -6.13
CA LEU A 196 18.20 2.08 -4.82
C LEU A 196 19.28 1.80 -3.77
N GLN A 197 19.75 0.56 -3.66
CA GLN A 197 20.80 0.18 -2.70
C GLN A 197 22.10 0.97 -2.94
N LYS A 198 22.51 1.10 -4.20
CA LYS A 198 23.68 1.89 -4.57
C LYS A 198 23.52 3.35 -4.17
N ARG A 199 22.34 3.93 -4.39
CA ARG A 199 22.05 5.32 -4.03
C ARG A 199 22.07 5.54 -2.52
N LEU A 200 21.44 4.66 -1.73
CA LEU A 200 21.47 4.74 -0.27
C LEU A 200 22.88 4.57 0.27
N ALA A 201 23.67 3.63 -0.29
CA ALA A 201 25.04 3.37 0.11
C ALA A 201 26.01 4.52 -0.22
N SER A 202 25.64 5.44 -1.11
CA SER A 202 26.42 6.65 -1.41
C SER A 202 26.24 7.78 -0.39
N ASP A 203 25.27 7.67 0.54
CA ASP A 203 25.11 8.65 1.62
C ASP A 203 26.32 8.57 2.59
N PRO A 204 26.94 9.70 2.94
CA PRO A 204 28.09 9.73 3.87
C PRO A 204 27.81 9.08 5.23
N ASN A 205 26.54 9.11 5.66
CA ASN A 205 26.13 8.56 6.93
C ASN A 205 25.69 7.09 6.85
N TRP A 206 25.74 6.45 5.68
CA TRP A 206 25.23 5.09 5.46
C TRP A 206 25.87 4.06 6.41
N ASN A 207 27.17 4.16 6.67
CA ASN A 207 27.89 3.32 7.63
C ASN A 207 27.60 1.81 7.47
N GLY A 208 27.70 1.28 6.26
CA GLY A 208 27.35 -0.13 6.00
C GLY A 208 25.91 -0.52 6.27
N GLY A 209 25.00 0.46 6.29
CA GLY A 209 23.59 0.31 6.63
C GLY A 209 23.23 0.63 8.08
N TRP A 210 24.22 0.85 8.94
CA TRP A 210 24.01 1.19 10.36
C TRP A 210 24.00 2.72 10.58
N TYR A 211 23.11 3.42 9.85
CA TYR A 211 23.01 4.89 9.88
C TYR A 211 22.20 5.43 11.07
N TYR A 212 21.52 4.57 11.84
CA TYR A 212 20.62 5.00 12.93
C TYR A 212 21.33 5.84 14.00
N ASP A 213 22.56 5.46 14.36
CA ASP A 213 23.38 6.18 15.35
C ASP A 213 24.46 7.06 14.68
N ASN A 214 24.39 7.26 13.35
CA ASN A 214 25.38 7.98 12.56
C ASN A 214 24.80 9.19 11.82
N GLY A 215 23.85 9.90 12.46
CA GLY A 215 23.24 11.12 11.91
C GLY A 215 22.10 10.86 10.91
N GLY A 216 21.82 9.61 10.56
CA GLY A 216 20.73 9.25 9.63
C GLY A 216 21.01 9.63 8.19
N ILE A 217 20.12 9.25 7.28
CA ILE A 217 20.21 9.47 5.82
C ILE A 217 19.05 10.31 5.29
N ALA A 218 18.49 11.19 6.12
CA ALA A 218 17.28 11.97 5.78
C ALA A 218 17.44 12.79 4.50
N ARG A 219 18.65 13.32 4.22
CA ARG A 219 18.91 14.09 3.01
C ARG A 219 18.78 13.23 1.73
N THR A 220 19.36 12.06 1.73
CA THR A 220 19.26 11.12 0.59
C THR A 220 17.82 10.65 0.43
N LEU A 221 17.10 10.38 1.53
CA LEU A 221 15.69 10.01 1.48
C LEU A 221 14.80 11.16 0.97
N GLU A 222 15.10 12.41 1.31
CA GLU A 222 14.40 13.60 0.80
C GLU A 222 14.51 13.69 -0.72
N GLU A 223 15.71 13.55 -1.29
CA GLU A 223 15.92 13.59 -2.72
C GLU A 223 15.21 12.43 -3.44
N ILE A 224 15.30 11.21 -2.91
CA ILE A 224 14.57 10.05 -3.44
C ILE A 224 13.05 10.31 -3.40
N ARG A 225 12.54 10.87 -2.32
CA ARG A 225 11.11 11.16 -2.18
C ARG A 225 10.65 12.25 -3.13
N TYR A 226 11.42 13.32 -3.28
CA TYR A 226 11.15 14.40 -4.23
C TYR A 226 11.01 13.86 -5.65
N GLU A 227 11.99 13.09 -6.12
CA GLU A 227 11.97 12.47 -7.45
C GLU A 227 10.76 11.51 -7.59
N THR A 228 10.46 10.75 -6.54
CA THR A 228 9.31 9.86 -6.53
C THR A 228 8.00 10.63 -6.71
N LEU A 229 7.79 11.71 -5.96
CA LEU A 229 6.60 12.54 -6.06
C LEU A 229 6.46 13.17 -7.45
N MET A 230 7.57 13.66 -8.03
CA MET A 230 7.58 14.19 -9.40
C MET A 230 7.19 13.13 -10.43
N ASN A 231 7.73 11.92 -10.31
CA ASN A 231 7.42 10.82 -11.22
C ASN A 231 5.99 10.28 -11.05
N TYR A 232 5.39 10.45 -9.87
CA TYR A 232 4.05 9.97 -9.56
C TYR A 232 2.93 10.90 -10.06
N GLY A 233 3.24 12.14 -10.46
CA GLY A 233 2.24 13.11 -10.95
C GLY A 233 1.86 14.17 -9.91
N GLN A 234 2.66 14.36 -8.84
CA GLN A 234 2.36 15.35 -7.80
C GLN A 234 2.37 16.79 -8.33
N ASN A 235 3.26 17.08 -9.29
CA ASN A 235 3.30 18.40 -9.92
C ASN A 235 2.01 18.71 -10.70
N GLU A 236 1.47 17.73 -11.41
CA GLU A 236 0.23 17.82 -12.17
C GLU A 236 -0.98 18.03 -11.25
N ILE A 237 -1.00 17.35 -10.10
CA ILE A 237 -2.05 17.53 -9.08
C ILE A 237 -2.00 18.96 -8.52
N LEU A 238 -0.83 19.42 -8.10
CA LEU A 238 -0.70 20.76 -7.52
C LEU A 238 -0.92 21.87 -8.54
N ALA A 239 -0.72 21.63 -9.84
CA ALA A 239 -0.93 22.63 -10.87
C ALA A 239 -2.40 23.14 -10.95
N GLU A 240 -3.34 22.34 -10.47
CA GLU A 240 -4.76 22.73 -10.45
C GLU A 240 -5.08 23.85 -9.43
N THR A 241 -4.32 23.90 -8.33
CA THR A 241 -4.56 24.86 -7.25
C THR A 241 -3.42 25.83 -7.01
N MET A 242 -2.23 25.55 -7.57
CA MET A 242 -1.01 26.31 -7.39
C MET A 242 -0.38 26.63 -8.75
N PRO A 243 -0.73 27.74 -9.42
CA PRO A 243 -0.26 28.07 -10.77
C PRO A 243 1.25 28.31 -10.87
N ASP A 244 1.90 28.86 -9.82
CA ASP A 244 3.34 29.17 -9.81
C ASP A 244 4.18 27.89 -9.72
N PRO A 245 5.02 27.59 -10.73
CA PRO A 245 5.88 26.40 -10.72
C PRO A 245 6.87 26.38 -9.55
N LYS A 246 7.39 27.53 -9.12
CA LYS A 246 8.34 27.60 -7.99
C LYS A 246 7.65 27.27 -6.67
N ALA A 247 6.43 27.76 -6.48
CA ALA A 247 5.63 27.43 -5.31
C ALA A 247 5.31 25.93 -5.26
N ARG A 248 4.97 25.31 -6.40
CA ARG A 248 4.76 23.84 -6.49
C ARG A 248 6.00 23.06 -6.12
N GLU A 249 7.15 23.43 -6.69
CA GLU A 249 8.43 22.77 -6.37
C GLU A 249 8.72 22.87 -4.86
N ALA A 250 8.56 24.05 -4.27
CA ALA A 250 8.76 24.26 -2.84
C ALA A 250 7.82 23.39 -1.98
N ALA A 251 6.56 23.29 -2.37
CA ALA A 251 5.58 22.44 -1.68
C ALA A 251 5.92 20.95 -1.76
N ILE A 252 6.36 20.47 -2.95
CA ILE A 252 6.79 19.07 -3.14
C ILE A 252 8.03 18.77 -2.31
N ARG A 253 9.03 19.68 -2.29
CA ARG A 253 10.25 19.53 -1.46
C ARG A 253 9.91 19.50 0.03
N ALA A 254 9.04 20.40 0.49
CA ALA A 254 8.60 20.41 1.89
C ALA A 254 7.92 19.08 2.29
N SER A 255 7.08 18.53 1.41
CA SER A 255 6.46 17.21 1.60
C SER A 255 7.52 16.09 1.63
N ALA A 256 8.49 16.12 0.74
CA ALA A 256 9.58 15.14 0.70
C ALA A 256 10.44 15.21 1.97
N GLN A 257 10.76 16.42 2.44
CA GLN A 257 11.53 16.63 3.66
C GLN A 257 10.78 16.14 4.91
N ALA A 258 9.48 16.43 5.03
CA ALA A 258 8.67 15.95 6.15
C ALA A 258 8.65 14.42 6.19
N TRP A 259 8.48 13.78 5.04
CA TRP A 259 8.48 12.33 4.92
C TRP A 259 9.84 11.70 5.24
N SER A 260 10.96 12.30 4.79
CA SER A 260 12.31 11.76 4.98
C SER A 260 12.76 11.68 6.45
N ARG A 261 12.14 12.48 7.32
CA ARG A 261 12.43 12.50 8.78
C ARG A 261 11.83 11.30 9.52
N ILE A 262 10.88 10.62 8.91
CA ILE A 262 10.09 9.56 9.56
C ILE A 262 10.24 8.21 8.84
N TYR A 263 10.59 8.22 7.57
CA TYR A 263 10.70 6.99 6.79
C TYR A 263 12.09 6.35 6.97
N ASP A 264 12.17 5.06 6.66
CA ASP A 264 13.38 4.26 6.86
C ASP A 264 13.94 3.75 5.53
N GLY A 265 15.25 3.93 5.31
CA GLY A 265 15.91 3.50 4.08
C GLY A 265 15.92 1.99 3.87
N HIS A 266 16.09 1.21 4.93
CA HIS A 266 16.01 -0.25 4.83
C HIS A 266 14.59 -0.74 4.56
N SER A 267 13.57 -0.07 5.09
CA SER A 267 12.17 -0.35 4.72
C SER A 267 11.94 -0.16 3.22
N MET A 268 12.56 0.87 2.61
CA MET A 268 12.54 1.01 1.14
C MET A 268 13.17 -0.20 0.44
N VAL A 269 14.35 -0.65 0.90
CA VAL A 269 15.08 -1.79 0.30
C VAL A 269 14.26 -3.07 0.42
N VAL A 270 13.74 -3.37 1.60
CA VAL A 270 12.98 -4.60 1.90
C VAL A 270 11.71 -4.67 1.07
N LEU A 271 10.90 -3.60 1.08
CA LEU A 271 9.68 -3.54 0.27
C LEU A 271 9.97 -3.52 -1.23
N ARG A 272 11.07 -2.86 -1.66
CA ARG A 272 11.47 -2.85 -3.07
C ARG A 272 11.87 -4.24 -3.56
N ARG A 273 12.49 -5.06 -2.71
CA ARG A 273 12.78 -6.47 -3.02
C ARG A 273 11.50 -7.27 -3.21
N ALA A 274 10.56 -7.16 -2.27
CA ALA A 274 9.25 -7.83 -2.36
C ALA A 274 8.47 -7.43 -3.62
N ILE A 275 8.53 -6.14 -3.99
CA ILE A 275 7.97 -5.62 -5.24
C ILE A 275 8.70 -6.22 -6.45
N GLY A 276 10.04 -6.19 -6.47
CA GLY A 276 10.84 -6.61 -7.63
C GLY A 276 10.69 -8.08 -7.98
N SER A 277 10.45 -8.94 -7.00
CA SER A 277 10.26 -10.38 -7.18
C SER A 277 8.79 -10.79 -7.45
N PHE A 278 7.86 -9.84 -7.44
CA PHE A 278 6.43 -10.14 -7.56
C PHE A 278 6.03 -10.51 -9.00
N ASP A 279 5.44 -11.68 -9.15
CA ASP A 279 4.80 -12.15 -10.39
C ASP A 279 3.76 -13.23 -10.05
N ILE A 280 2.48 -13.00 -10.39
CA ILE A 280 1.41 -13.99 -10.22
C ILE A 280 0.85 -14.46 -11.57
N THR A 281 1.48 -14.13 -12.69
CA THR A 281 0.94 -14.48 -14.02
C THR A 281 0.83 -15.98 -14.22
N GLY A 282 1.66 -16.77 -13.55
CA GLY A 282 1.56 -18.24 -13.50
C GLY A 282 0.47 -18.78 -12.56
N ASP A 283 -0.16 -17.93 -11.77
CA ASP A 283 -1.10 -18.31 -10.71
C ASP A 283 -2.55 -17.90 -11.01
N TYR A 284 -2.87 -17.45 -12.22
CA TYR A 284 -4.22 -16.98 -12.56
C TYR A 284 -5.32 -18.00 -12.29
N ALA A 285 -5.07 -19.29 -12.46
CA ALA A 285 -6.04 -20.34 -12.12
C ALA A 285 -6.48 -20.32 -10.64
N LYS A 286 -5.65 -19.81 -9.73
CA LYS A 286 -5.99 -19.67 -8.30
C LYS A 286 -6.98 -18.53 -8.04
N LEU A 287 -7.17 -17.62 -8.98
CA LEU A 287 -8.10 -16.50 -8.90
C LEU A 287 -9.51 -16.86 -9.41
N GLU A 288 -9.74 -18.12 -9.80
CA GLU A 288 -11.06 -18.58 -10.26
C GLU A 288 -12.15 -18.25 -9.20
N GLY A 289 -13.27 -17.70 -9.66
CA GLY A 289 -14.37 -17.26 -8.80
C GLY A 289 -14.17 -15.89 -8.13
N THR A 290 -12.96 -15.32 -8.17
CA THR A 290 -12.70 -13.96 -7.69
C THR A 290 -12.92 -12.93 -8.79
N LYS A 291 -13.78 -11.93 -8.56
CA LYS A 291 -13.99 -10.84 -9.52
C LYS A 291 -12.87 -9.81 -9.43
N VAL A 292 -12.50 -9.24 -10.56
CA VAL A 292 -11.42 -8.24 -10.62
C VAL A 292 -11.95 -6.92 -11.20
N LEU A 293 -11.82 -5.82 -10.45
CA LEU A 293 -11.94 -4.47 -10.98
C LEU A 293 -10.52 -3.91 -11.15
N TYR A 294 -10.00 -3.95 -12.37
CA TYR A 294 -8.64 -3.52 -12.70
C TYR A 294 -8.67 -2.09 -13.23
N VAL A 295 -8.10 -1.15 -12.46
CA VAL A 295 -8.16 0.30 -12.73
C VAL A 295 -6.78 0.83 -13.07
N GLN A 296 -6.64 1.50 -14.21
CA GLN A 296 -5.38 2.02 -14.71
C GLN A 296 -5.44 3.51 -15.04
N SER A 297 -4.28 4.15 -15.14
CA SER A 297 -4.12 5.53 -15.58
C SER A 297 -3.22 5.57 -16.82
N PRO A 298 -3.70 6.09 -17.96
CA PRO A 298 -2.89 6.20 -19.19
C PRO A 298 -1.63 7.06 -19.03
N SER A 299 -1.63 7.96 -18.06
CA SER A 299 -0.48 8.84 -17.78
C SER A 299 0.50 8.29 -16.74
N ASP A 300 0.28 7.06 -16.24
CA ASP A 300 1.19 6.41 -15.28
C ASP A 300 2.51 6.02 -15.95
N LYS A 301 3.62 6.58 -15.44
CA LYS A 301 4.97 6.31 -15.96
C LYS A 301 5.62 5.08 -15.36
N LEU A 302 4.99 4.45 -14.35
CA LEU A 302 5.54 3.27 -13.67
C LEU A 302 4.99 1.98 -14.25
N PHE A 303 3.73 1.98 -14.64
CA PHE A 303 3.02 0.84 -15.20
C PHE A 303 2.56 1.19 -16.60
N ASP A 304 3.25 0.66 -17.60
CA ASP A 304 2.92 0.89 -19.00
C ASP A 304 1.53 0.34 -19.32
N ILE A 305 0.60 1.24 -19.58
CA ILE A 305 -0.79 0.89 -19.90
C ILE A 305 -0.91 0.01 -21.14
N ALA A 306 0.04 0.08 -22.07
CA ALA A 306 0.03 -0.76 -23.28
C ALA A 306 0.11 -2.26 -22.96
N LEU A 307 0.58 -2.64 -21.77
CA LEU A 307 0.62 -4.04 -21.34
C LEU A 307 -0.71 -4.50 -20.72
N SER A 308 -1.57 -3.59 -20.27
CA SER A 308 -2.81 -3.92 -19.56
C SER A 308 -3.80 -4.76 -20.37
N PRO A 309 -4.02 -4.52 -21.68
CA PRO A 309 -4.90 -5.38 -22.49
C PRO A 309 -4.44 -6.84 -22.54
N GLY A 310 -3.12 -7.08 -22.58
CA GLY A 310 -2.55 -8.43 -22.51
C GLY A 310 -2.88 -9.12 -21.20
N TYR A 311 -2.62 -8.46 -20.06
CA TYR A 311 -2.98 -8.99 -18.74
C TYR A 311 -4.46 -9.27 -18.58
N VAL A 312 -5.32 -8.37 -19.07
CA VAL A 312 -6.78 -8.57 -19.05
C VAL A 312 -7.19 -9.77 -19.90
N SER A 313 -6.60 -9.92 -21.09
CA SER A 313 -6.85 -11.08 -21.96
C SER A 313 -6.46 -12.39 -21.26
N ASP A 314 -5.26 -12.45 -20.67
CA ASP A 314 -4.76 -13.65 -19.99
C ASP A 314 -5.61 -14.03 -18.77
N MET A 315 -6.00 -13.05 -17.96
CA MET A 315 -6.92 -13.26 -16.84
C MET A 315 -8.28 -13.80 -17.30
N ARG A 316 -8.86 -13.23 -18.37
CA ARG A 316 -10.14 -13.70 -18.93
C ARG A 316 -10.03 -15.12 -19.53
N GLN A 317 -8.92 -15.44 -20.18
CA GLN A 317 -8.65 -16.79 -20.67
C GLN A 317 -8.55 -17.82 -19.54
N ALA A 318 -8.07 -17.39 -18.36
CA ALA A 318 -8.07 -18.20 -17.14
C ALA A 318 -9.43 -18.25 -16.41
N GLY A 319 -10.52 -17.72 -17.03
CA GLY A 319 -11.87 -17.77 -16.47
C GLY A 319 -12.18 -16.68 -15.42
N ILE A 320 -11.32 -15.68 -15.26
CA ILE A 320 -11.52 -14.60 -14.28
C ILE A 320 -12.47 -13.54 -14.83
N ASP A 321 -13.48 -13.13 -14.03
CA ASP A 321 -14.40 -12.03 -14.35
C ASP A 321 -13.69 -10.68 -14.12
N VAL A 322 -13.17 -10.10 -15.21
CA VAL A 322 -12.40 -8.85 -15.17
C VAL A 322 -13.19 -7.69 -15.77
N THR A 323 -13.47 -6.69 -14.93
CA THR A 323 -13.86 -5.34 -15.34
C THR A 323 -12.60 -4.47 -15.43
N TYR A 324 -12.27 -3.97 -16.61
CA TYR A 324 -11.11 -3.11 -16.85
C TYR A 324 -11.55 -1.66 -17.04
N VAL A 325 -10.85 -0.73 -16.40
CA VAL A 325 -11.17 0.70 -16.42
C VAL A 325 -9.89 1.52 -16.60
N GLU A 326 -9.91 2.45 -17.55
CA GLU A 326 -8.89 3.49 -17.73
C GLU A 326 -9.42 4.82 -17.21
N LEU A 327 -8.67 5.49 -16.34
CA LEU A 327 -9.01 6.81 -15.84
C LEU A 327 -8.44 7.90 -16.78
N PRO A 328 -9.29 8.69 -17.46
CA PRO A 328 -8.82 9.70 -18.42
C PRO A 328 -8.24 10.93 -17.68
N THR A 329 -7.01 10.80 -17.17
CA THR A 329 -6.35 11.81 -16.34
C THR A 329 -4.87 11.96 -16.68
N ASN A 330 -4.29 13.10 -16.33
CA ASN A 330 -2.85 13.36 -16.40
C ASN A 330 -2.12 13.22 -15.05
N LYS A 331 -2.81 12.77 -14.00
CA LYS A 331 -2.26 12.69 -12.62
C LYS A 331 -1.39 11.44 -12.37
N GLY A 332 -1.05 10.72 -13.42
CA GLY A 332 -0.06 9.65 -13.40
C GLY A 332 -0.39 8.54 -12.41
N HIS A 333 0.62 8.14 -11.65
CA HIS A 333 0.52 7.06 -10.67
C HIS A 333 -0.37 7.40 -9.46
N MET A 334 -0.61 8.69 -9.21
CA MET A 334 -1.49 9.13 -8.12
C MET A 334 -2.97 9.18 -8.51
N ALA A 335 -3.33 8.85 -9.74
CA ALA A 335 -4.69 8.96 -10.28
C ALA A 335 -5.74 8.24 -9.42
N SER A 336 -5.43 7.06 -8.88
CA SER A 336 -6.39 6.25 -8.12
C SER A 336 -6.94 6.93 -6.87
N HIS A 337 -6.22 7.87 -6.26
CA HIS A 337 -6.69 8.66 -5.13
C HIS A 337 -6.92 10.13 -5.46
N ALA A 338 -6.09 10.73 -6.32
CA ALA A 338 -6.28 12.11 -6.74
C ALA A 338 -7.55 12.31 -7.59
N GLU A 339 -7.98 11.28 -8.30
CA GLU A 339 -9.17 11.26 -9.15
C GLU A 339 -10.29 10.38 -8.59
N ALA A 340 -10.41 10.34 -7.27
CA ALA A 340 -11.45 9.56 -6.61
C ALA A 340 -12.86 9.81 -7.21
N ALA A 341 -13.18 11.04 -7.57
CA ALA A 341 -14.46 11.40 -8.16
C ALA A 341 -14.75 10.73 -9.51
N LEU A 342 -13.71 10.44 -10.32
CA LEU A 342 -13.89 9.83 -11.64
C LEU A 342 -14.33 8.37 -11.54
N TRP A 343 -13.85 7.63 -10.56
CA TRP A 343 -14.11 6.20 -10.49
C TRP A 343 -14.90 5.73 -9.26
N ALA A 344 -15.16 6.62 -8.29
CA ALA A 344 -16.02 6.31 -7.17
C ALA A 344 -17.39 5.73 -7.56
N PRO A 345 -18.09 6.23 -8.62
CA PRO A 345 -19.34 5.61 -9.08
C PRO A 345 -19.14 4.18 -9.58
N ILE A 346 -18.03 3.92 -10.28
CA ILE A 346 -17.70 2.59 -10.83
C ILE A 346 -17.39 1.62 -9.69
N LEU A 347 -16.52 2.03 -8.76
CA LEU A 347 -16.17 1.25 -7.57
C LEU A 347 -17.40 0.93 -6.72
N GLY A 348 -18.22 1.95 -6.43
CA GLY A 348 -19.43 1.79 -5.65
C GLY A 348 -20.45 0.84 -6.29
N ALA A 349 -20.65 0.93 -7.62
CA ALA A 349 -21.49 0.02 -8.36
C ALA A 349 -20.92 -1.41 -8.38
N PHE A 350 -19.60 -1.55 -8.51
CA PHE A 350 -18.93 -2.84 -8.47
C PHE A 350 -19.12 -3.52 -7.10
N LEU A 351 -18.83 -2.82 -6.00
CA LEU A 351 -18.96 -3.34 -4.65
C LEU A 351 -20.42 -3.71 -4.30
N LYS A 352 -21.39 -2.92 -4.75
CA LYS A 352 -22.82 -3.23 -4.55
C LYS A 352 -23.27 -4.55 -5.20
N ARG A 353 -22.62 -4.98 -6.28
CA ARG A 353 -22.92 -6.27 -6.94
C ARG A 353 -22.31 -7.48 -6.23
N LEU A 354 -21.44 -7.27 -5.24
CA LEU A 354 -20.81 -8.34 -4.44
C LEU A 354 -21.60 -8.65 -3.15
N SER A 355 -22.53 -7.77 -2.79
CA SER A 355 -23.31 -7.84 -1.56
C SER A 355 -24.48 -8.79 -1.69
#